data_54e252b01525bf50f6e2e9b90f7b3ba0
#
_entry.id   54e252b01525bf50f6e2e9b90f7b3ba0
#
_cell.length_a   1.000
_cell.length_b   1.000
_cell.length_c   1.000
_cell.angle_alpha   90.00
_cell.angle_beta   90.00
_cell.angle_gamma   90.00
#
_symmetry.space_group_name_H-M   'P 1'
#
loop_
_entity.id
_entity.type
_entity.pdbx_description
1 polymer ?
#
loop_
_entity_poly.entity_id
_entity_poly.type
_entity_poly.pdbx_seq_one_letter_code
_entity_poly.pdbx_strand_id
1 'polypeptide(L)'
;TLLAGHANSVGLGLMGGNPLESALEQLSNGEADALVVLENDLYRHAPKALVDAALAQTTNVIVVDHQRTATLEKAGLVLSTASFAESDGTSINHEGRAQRFFQVYDPSYYDNNVVMLESWRWLHSLHSTLESRHVDWTQLDHVIDAVVSHLPQLAGIKDAAPDASFRIRGQKLSRSPHRASGRTAARAN
;
A
#
# COMPACT_ATOMS: atom_id res chain seq x y z
N THR A 1 -1.87 -15.67 -21.45
CA THR A 1 -2.53 -14.88 -20.40
C THR A 1 -1.46 -14.39 -19.44
N LEU A 2 -1.34 -13.09 -19.25
CA LEU A 2 -0.39 -12.50 -18.32
C LEU A 2 -1.11 -12.38 -16.96
N LEU A 3 -0.61 -13.08 -15.95
CA LEU A 3 -1.13 -12.96 -14.59
C LEU A 3 -0.20 -12.04 -13.80
N ALA A 4 -0.75 -10.98 -13.24
CA ALA A 4 -0.02 -10.09 -12.34
C ALA A 4 0.33 -10.83 -11.04
N GLY A 5 1.57 -10.69 -10.57
CA GLY A 5 2.09 -11.46 -9.43
C GLY A 5 1.50 -11.05 -8.07
N HIS A 6 0.99 -9.83 -7.96
CA HIS A 6 0.44 -9.29 -6.72
C HIS A 6 -0.91 -8.60 -6.96
N ALA A 7 -1.72 -8.52 -5.89
CA ALA A 7 -2.90 -7.68 -5.88
C ALA A 7 -2.50 -6.23 -6.23
N ASN A 8 -3.26 -5.54 -7.01
CA ASN A 8 -2.99 -4.17 -7.46
C ASN A 8 -1.74 -3.95 -8.35
N SER A 9 -1.07 -4.99 -8.86
CA SER A 9 0.05 -4.81 -9.82
C SER A 9 -0.37 -4.03 -11.07
N VAL A 10 -1.60 -4.25 -11.54
CA VAL A 10 -2.15 -3.50 -12.69
C VAL A 10 -2.37 -2.03 -12.32
N GLY A 11 -2.92 -1.76 -11.14
CA GLY A 11 -3.09 -0.40 -10.63
C GLY A 11 -1.77 0.36 -10.54
N LEU A 12 -0.74 -0.28 -9.98
CA LEU A 12 0.60 0.29 -9.91
C LEU A 12 1.18 0.56 -11.30
N GLY A 13 1.05 -0.39 -12.22
CA GLY A 13 1.51 -0.23 -13.61
C GLY A 13 0.80 0.91 -14.35
N LEU A 14 -0.49 1.14 -14.08
CA LEU A 14 -1.25 2.26 -14.65
C LEU A 14 -0.82 3.63 -14.08
N MET A 15 -0.28 3.66 -12.88
CA MET A 15 0.29 4.88 -12.29
C MET A 15 1.61 5.27 -12.95
N GLY A 16 2.27 4.34 -13.63
CA GLY A 16 3.58 4.58 -14.24
C GLY A 16 4.72 4.44 -13.23
N GLY A 17 5.87 4.99 -13.60
CA GLY A 17 7.09 4.91 -12.80
C GLY A 17 8.22 4.20 -13.54
N ASN A 18 9.41 4.22 -12.95
CA ASN A 18 10.59 3.56 -13.48
C ASN A 18 10.72 2.14 -12.91
N PRO A 19 11.45 1.24 -13.58
CA PRO A 19 11.80 -0.06 -13.04
C PRO A 19 12.56 0.06 -11.69
N LEU A 20 12.37 -0.91 -10.81
CA LEU A 20 13.04 -0.96 -9.51
C LEU A 20 14.57 -0.91 -9.65
N GLU A 21 15.10 -1.63 -10.62
CA GLU A 21 16.54 -1.68 -10.91
C GLU A 21 17.11 -0.28 -11.16
N SER A 22 16.39 0.56 -11.91
CA SER A 22 16.81 1.94 -12.16
C SER A 22 16.88 2.78 -10.87
N ALA A 23 15.92 2.60 -9.97
CA ALA A 23 15.95 3.27 -8.67
C ALA A 23 17.12 2.79 -7.79
N LEU A 24 17.40 1.49 -7.79
CA LEU A 24 18.53 0.93 -7.05
C LEU A 24 19.88 1.36 -7.63
N GLU A 25 20.01 1.50 -8.94
CA GLU A 25 21.19 2.05 -9.60
C GLU A 25 21.43 3.52 -9.22
N GLN A 26 20.40 4.36 -9.25
CA GLN A 26 20.49 5.77 -8.83
C GLN A 26 20.98 5.90 -7.38
N LEU A 27 20.43 5.08 -6.47
CA LEU A 27 20.88 5.03 -5.07
C LEU A 27 22.35 4.60 -4.98
N SER A 28 22.74 3.55 -5.71
CA SER A 28 24.12 3.04 -5.71
C SER A 28 25.13 4.07 -6.26
N ASN A 29 24.68 4.93 -7.19
CA ASN A 29 25.50 5.99 -7.76
C ASN A 29 25.54 7.26 -6.89
N GLY A 30 24.78 7.31 -5.78
CA GLY A 30 24.69 8.48 -4.92
C GLY A 30 23.86 9.64 -5.53
N GLU A 31 23.00 9.34 -6.49
CA GLU A 31 22.10 10.32 -7.11
C GLU A 31 20.87 10.62 -6.24
N ALA A 32 20.63 9.78 -5.22
CA ALA A 32 19.63 9.98 -4.20
C ALA A 32 20.17 9.55 -2.82
N ASP A 33 19.81 10.25 -1.79
CA ASP A 33 20.25 10.05 -0.40
C ASP A 33 19.16 9.50 0.52
N ALA A 34 17.94 9.36 0.00
CA ALA A 34 16.80 8.85 0.72
C ALA A 34 16.00 7.83 -0.12
N LEU A 35 15.52 6.79 0.56
CA LEU A 35 14.66 5.76 0.00
C LEU A 35 13.44 5.56 0.90
N VAL A 36 12.25 5.67 0.34
CA VAL A 36 11.00 5.27 1.01
C VAL A 36 10.49 3.99 0.37
N VAL A 37 10.39 2.92 1.15
CA VAL A 37 9.82 1.64 0.71
C VAL A 37 8.42 1.50 1.30
N LEU A 38 7.42 1.37 0.42
CA LEU A 38 6.02 1.32 0.77
C LEU A 38 5.47 -0.10 0.58
N GLU A 39 5.13 -0.76 1.68
CA GLU A 39 4.50 -2.09 1.73
C GLU A 39 5.16 -3.11 0.79
N ASN A 40 6.48 -3.16 0.81
CA ASN A 40 7.21 -4.05 -0.09
C ASN A 40 8.55 -4.54 0.50
N ASP A 41 9.04 -5.65 -0.05
CA ASP A 41 10.35 -6.21 0.27
C ASP A 41 11.23 -6.23 -0.99
N LEU A 42 12.24 -5.37 -1.02
CA LEU A 42 13.14 -5.21 -2.16
C LEU A 42 13.85 -6.53 -2.52
N TYR A 43 14.19 -7.35 -1.50
CA TYR A 43 14.87 -8.64 -1.70
C TYR A 43 14.01 -9.70 -2.39
N ARG A 44 12.69 -9.46 -2.51
CA ARG A 44 11.78 -10.32 -3.27
C ARG A 44 11.70 -9.95 -4.74
N HIS A 45 12.17 -8.75 -5.11
CA HIS A 45 11.97 -8.17 -6.45
C HIS A 45 13.29 -7.90 -7.18
N ALA A 46 14.42 -7.85 -6.47
CA ALA A 46 15.73 -7.61 -7.06
C ALA A 46 16.80 -8.52 -6.45
N PRO A 47 17.89 -8.77 -7.17
CA PRO A 47 19.02 -9.55 -6.66
C PRO A 47 19.59 -8.93 -5.39
N LYS A 48 19.88 -9.78 -4.39
CA LYS A 48 20.39 -9.35 -3.08
C LYS A 48 21.60 -8.41 -3.18
N ALA A 49 22.57 -8.72 -4.07
CA ALA A 49 23.76 -7.90 -4.24
C ALA A 49 23.44 -6.46 -4.69
N LEU A 50 22.46 -6.29 -5.58
CA LEU A 50 22.02 -4.97 -6.05
C LEU A 50 21.33 -4.18 -4.93
N VAL A 51 20.44 -4.85 -4.17
CA VAL A 51 19.77 -4.23 -3.03
C VAL A 51 20.77 -3.83 -1.95
N ASP A 52 21.69 -4.72 -1.58
CA ASP A 52 22.71 -4.44 -0.57
C ASP A 52 23.61 -3.26 -1.00
N ALA A 53 24.01 -3.18 -2.27
CA ALA A 53 24.83 -2.09 -2.79
C ALA A 53 24.09 -0.74 -2.71
N ALA A 54 22.81 -0.70 -3.12
CA ALA A 54 21.99 0.49 -3.04
C ALA A 54 21.78 0.95 -1.59
N LEU A 55 21.39 0.04 -0.69
CA LEU A 55 21.15 0.37 0.72
C LEU A 55 22.43 0.80 1.46
N ALA A 56 23.59 0.29 1.07
CA ALA A 56 24.87 0.71 1.67
C ALA A 56 25.26 2.15 1.34
N GLN A 57 24.78 2.71 0.24
CA GLN A 57 25.02 4.09 -0.18
C GLN A 57 23.92 5.05 0.27
N THR A 58 22.75 4.51 0.67
CA THR A 58 21.58 5.33 1.03
C THR A 58 21.64 5.74 2.49
N THR A 59 21.69 7.04 2.76
CA THR A 59 21.77 7.57 4.13
C THR A 59 20.47 7.39 4.90
N ASN A 60 19.33 7.57 4.23
CA ASN A 60 18.01 7.55 4.85
C ASN A 60 17.14 6.47 4.22
N VAL A 61 16.98 5.36 4.92
CA VAL A 61 16.08 4.26 4.51
C VAL A 61 14.86 4.28 5.43
N ILE A 62 13.71 4.63 4.87
CA ILE A 62 12.42 4.67 5.55
C ILE A 62 11.56 3.52 5.01
N VAL A 63 11.09 2.64 5.87
CA VAL A 63 10.18 1.56 5.49
C VAL A 63 8.82 1.76 6.15
N VAL A 64 7.79 1.77 5.33
CA VAL A 64 6.39 1.95 5.69
C VAL A 64 5.70 0.63 5.40
N ASP A 65 5.57 -0.25 6.40
CA ASP A 65 5.09 -1.63 6.19
C ASP A 65 4.41 -2.19 7.45
N HIS A 66 3.56 -3.18 7.24
CA HIS A 66 2.89 -3.96 8.29
C HIS A 66 3.58 -5.31 8.54
N GLN A 67 4.54 -5.70 7.70
CA GLN A 67 5.25 -6.97 7.80
C GLN A 67 6.72 -6.75 8.11
N ARG A 68 7.26 -7.66 8.93
CA ARG A 68 8.70 -7.71 9.17
C ARG A 68 9.39 -8.40 7.99
N THR A 69 10.03 -7.60 7.14
CA THR A 69 10.72 -8.04 5.93
C THR A 69 12.24 -7.90 6.06
N ALA A 70 12.98 -8.50 5.12
CA ALA A 70 14.44 -8.32 5.06
C ALA A 70 14.83 -6.85 4.77
N THR A 71 14.02 -6.13 3.99
CA THR A 71 14.20 -4.69 3.74
C THR A 71 13.99 -3.88 5.03
N LEU A 72 12.97 -4.21 5.82
CA LEU A 72 12.69 -3.51 7.08
C LEU A 72 13.84 -3.62 8.07
N GLU A 73 14.56 -4.74 8.10
CA GLU A 73 15.74 -4.92 8.98
C GLU A 73 16.93 -4.00 8.62
N LYS A 74 16.89 -3.36 7.45
CA LYS A 74 17.87 -2.37 6.98
C LYS A 74 17.43 -0.92 7.14
N ALA A 75 16.21 -0.69 7.60
CA ALA A 75 15.63 0.64 7.73
C ALA A 75 16.26 1.43 8.89
N GLY A 76 16.53 2.71 8.65
CA GLY A 76 16.83 3.67 9.69
C GLY A 76 15.58 4.18 10.41
N LEU A 77 14.44 4.19 9.72
CA LEU A 77 13.13 4.54 10.26
C LEU A 77 12.07 3.55 9.78
N VAL A 78 11.27 3.05 10.70
CA VAL A 78 10.13 2.17 10.40
C VAL A 78 8.84 2.86 10.84
N LEU A 79 7.88 2.96 9.91
CA LEU A 79 6.53 3.45 10.17
C LEU A 79 5.58 2.26 10.02
N SER A 80 5.02 1.80 11.13
CA SER A 80 4.13 0.65 11.15
C SER A 80 2.79 0.98 10.51
N THR A 81 2.42 0.24 9.46
CA THR A 81 1.15 0.45 8.77
C THR A 81 0.09 -0.57 9.19
N ALA A 82 -1.14 -0.20 8.97
CA ALA A 82 -2.28 -1.09 9.02
C ALA A 82 -2.21 -2.13 7.89
N SER A 83 -2.60 -3.37 8.18
CA SER A 83 -2.78 -4.40 7.15
C SER A 83 -4.03 -4.12 6.30
N PHE A 84 -4.24 -4.88 5.24
CA PHE A 84 -5.43 -4.73 4.37
C PHE A 84 -6.77 -4.90 5.11
N ALA A 85 -6.79 -5.62 6.23
CA ALA A 85 -7.99 -5.78 7.05
C ALA A 85 -8.22 -4.59 8.01
N GLU A 86 -7.17 -3.84 8.28
CA GLU A 86 -7.13 -2.71 9.23
C GLU A 86 -7.14 -1.36 8.51
N SER A 87 -7.20 -1.37 7.19
CA SER A 87 -7.14 -0.18 6.33
C SER A 87 -8.27 -0.14 5.33
N ASP A 88 -8.45 1.00 4.69
CA ASP A 88 -9.22 1.14 3.48
C ASP A 88 -8.32 1.49 2.29
N GLY A 89 -8.76 1.10 1.10
CA GLY A 89 -7.99 1.30 -0.11
C GLY A 89 -8.79 0.98 -1.37
N THR A 90 -8.14 1.18 -2.52
CA THR A 90 -8.68 0.80 -3.82
C THR A 90 -7.63 0.02 -4.60
N SER A 91 -8.01 -1.17 -5.07
CA SER A 91 -7.14 -2.01 -5.89
C SER A 91 -7.74 -2.18 -7.28
N ILE A 92 -6.87 -2.30 -8.27
CA ILE A 92 -7.25 -2.57 -9.66
C ILE A 92 -6.81 -3.99 -10.00
N ASN A 93 -7.76 -4.85 -10.36
CA ASN A 93 -7.49 -6.24 -10.72
C ASN A 93 -6.90 -6.37 -12.15
N HIS A 94 -6.58 -7.60 -12.56
CA HIS A 94 -5.99 -7.88 -13.88
C HIS A 94 -6.94 -7.60 -15.07
N GLU A 95 -8.23 -7.41 -14.82
CA GLU A 95 -9.22 -6.99 -15.83
C GLU A 95 -9.35 -5.46 -15.93
N GLY A 96 -8.59 -4.70 -15.14
CA GLY A 96 -8.70 -3.24 -15.06
C GLY A 96 -9.87 -2.75 -14.22
N ARG A 97 -10.49 -3.61 -13.42
CA ARG A 97 -11.61 -3.25 -12.57
C ARG A 97 -11.11 -2.71 -11.23
N ALA A 98 -11.47 -1.48 -10.91
CA ALA A 98 -11.22 -0.89 -9.61
C ALA A 98 -12.22 -1.42 -8.57
N GLN A 99 -11.71 -1.83 -7.43
CA GLN A 99 -12.51 -2.33 -6.31
C GLN A 99 -12.03 -1.67 -5.02
N ARG A 100 -12.94 -1.05 -4.30
CA ARG A 100 -12.68 -0.49 -2.98
C ARG A 100 -12.82 -1.58 -1.93
N PHE A 101 -11.91 -1.58 -0.96
CA PHE A 101 -12.03 -2.34 0.28
C PHE A 101 -12.08 -1.38 1.45
N PHE A 102 -12.71 -1.83 2.54
CA PHE A 102 -12.95 -1.02 3.72
C PHE A 102 -12.33 -1.70 4.94
N GLN A 103 -11.89 -0.89 5.88
CA GLN A 103 -11.44 -1.36 7.18
C GLN A 103 -12.52 -2.24 7.85
N VAL A 104 -12.14 -3.45 8.24
CA VAL A 104 -13.01 -4.41 8.93
C VAL A 104 -12.58 -4.68 10.37
N TYR A 105 -11.38 -4.29 10.75
CA TYR A 105 -10.82 -4.45 12.06
C TYR A 105 -10.07 -3.18 12.48
N ASP A 106 -10.33 -2.69 13.68
CA ASP A 106 -9.63 -1.55 14.26
C ASP A 106 -8.94 -2.01 15.54
N PRO A 107 -7.61 -2.16 15.54
CA PRO A 107 -6.86 -2.59 16.70
C PRO A 107 -6.89 -1.57 17.83
N SER A 108 -7.06 -0.28 17.56
CA SER A 108 -7.15 0.77 18.57
C SER A 108 -8.40 0.64 19.43
N TYR A 109 -9.43 -0.06 18.96
CA TYR A 109 -10.62 -0.39 19.75
C TYR A 109 -10.30 -1.29 20.95
N TYR A 110 -9.26 -2.13 20.82
CA TYR A 110 -8.85 -3.07 21.88
C TYR A 110 -7.67 -2.57 22.70
N ASP A 111 -6.78 -1.79 22.08
CA ASP A 111 -5.60 -1.18 22.73
C ASP A 111 -5.33 0.21 22.17
N ASN A 112 -5.66 1.24 22.95
CA ASN A 112 -5.46 2.64 22.57
C ASN A 112 -3.98 3.05 22.45
N ASN A 113 -3.03 2.22 22.84
CA ASN A 113 -1.60 2.50 22.66
C ASN A 113 -1.09 2.03 21.29
N VAL A 114 -1.90 1.30 20.53
CA VAL A 114 -1.52 0.85 19.20
C VAL A 114 -1.65 2.03 18.22
N VAL A 115 -0.50 2.48 17.73
CA VAL A 115 -0.43 3.50 16.67
C VAL A 115 -0.15 2.79 15.36
N MET A 116 -1.20 2.44 14.64
CA MET A 116 -1.13 1.95 13.26
C MET A 116 -1.99 2.83 12.37
N LEU A 117 -1.36 3.37 11.33
CA LEU A 117 -2.05 4.20 10.35
C LEU A 117 -1.97 3.50 8.99
N GLU A 118 -2.93 3.77 8.14
CA GLU A 118 -2.84 3.39 6.74
C GLU A 118 -1.60 4.04 6.10
N SER A 119 -0.96 3.36 5.19
CA SER A 119 0.27 3.83 4.54
C SER A 119 0.12 5.21 3.90
N TRP A 120 -1.04 5.52 3.31
CA TRP A 120 -1.31 6.85 2.75
C TRP A 120 -1.35 7.96 3.82
N ARG A 121 -1.74 7.66 5.07
CA ARG A 121 -1.69 8.64 6.18
C ARG A 121 -0.26 8.90 6.62
N TRP A 122 0.60 7.87 6.62
CA TRP A 122 2.02 8.07 6.85
C TRP A 122 2.67 8.91 5.76
N LEU A 123 2.36 8.66 4.48
CA LEU A 123 2.83 9.49 3.37
C LEU A 123 2.34 10.93 3.49
N HIS A 124 1.09 11.14 3.88
CA HIS A 124 0.55 12.47 4.18
C HIS A 124 1.34 13.18 5.29
N SER A 125 1.65 12.47 6.38
CA SER A 125 2.42 13.03 7.50
C SER A 125 3.85 13.39 7.07
N LEU A 126 4.50 12.53 6.30
CA LEU A 126 5.84 12.80 5.74
C LEU A 126 5.80 14.02 4.82
N HIS A 127 4.87 14.06 3.89
CA HIS A 127 4.71 15.18 2.95
C HIS A 127 4.45 16.50 3.67
N SER A 128 3.55 16.51 4.63
CA SER A 128 3.21 17.71 5.42
C SER A 128 4.39 18.21 6.25
N THR A 129 5.26 17.30 6.70
CA THR A 129 6.47 17.66 7.47
C THR A 129 7.55 18.25 6.57
N LEU A 130 7.72 17.71 5.35
CA LEU A 130 8.78 18.14 4.44
C LEU A 130 8.46 19.45 3.72
N GLU A 131 7.24 19.64 3.25
CA GLU A 131 6.90 20.76 2.37
C GLU A 131 6.33 21.98 3.10
N SER A 132 6.08 21.92 4.39
CA SER A 132 5.37 22.99 5.15
C SER A 132 4.03 23.38 4.50
N ARG A 133 3.55 22.58 3.56
CA ARG A 133 2.31 22.77 2.82
C ARG A 133 1.27 21.79 3.35
N HIS A 134 0.21 22.31 3.91
CA HIS A 134 -0.89 21.50 4.39
C HIS A 134 -1.65 20.89 3.21
N VAL A 135 -1.58 19.56 3.08
CA VAL A 135 -2.44 18.77 2.19
C VAL A 135 -3.48 18.13 3.08
N ASP A 136 -4.76 18.37 2.83
CA ASP A 136 -5.84 17.90 3.71
C ASP A 136 -6.36 16.53 3.26
N TRP A 137 -5.55 15.48 3.44
CA TRP A 137 -5.96 14.10 3.21
C TRP A 137 -6.52 13.48 4.49
N THR A 138 -7.74 13.76 4.81
CA THR A 138 -8.40 13.21 6.01
C THR A 138 -9.12 11.89 5.75
N GLN A 139 -9.41 11.57 4.49
CA GLN A 139 -10.06 10.34 4.06
C GLN A 139 -9.53 9.88 2.70
N LEU A 140 -9.70 8.59 2.39
CA LEU A 140 -9.18 8.00 1.15
C LEU A 140 -9.70 8.68 -0.12
N ASP A 141 -10.91 9.24 -0.10
CA ASP A 141 -11.46 9.95 -1.26
C ASP A 141 -10.63 11.18 -1.64
N HIS A 142 -10.01 11.87 -0.68
CA HIS A 142 -9.08 12.98 -0.97
C HIS A 142 -7.80 12.49 -1.65
N VAL A 143 -7.33 11.28 -1.29
CA VAL A 143 -6.19 10.65 -1.97
C VAL A 143 -6.56 10.25 -3.40
N ILE A 144 -7.76 9.68 -3.59
CA ILE A 144 -8.29 9.33 -4.92
C ILE A 144 -8.41 10.59 -5.79
N ASP A 145 -8.91 11.70 -5.24
CA ASP A 145 -8.99 12.99 -5.93
C ASP A 145 -7.61 13.49 -6.37
N ALA A 146 -6.61 13.40 -5.50
CA ALA A 146 -5.24 13.75 -5.83
C ALA A 146 -4.66 12.85 -6.93
N VAL A 147 -4.87 11.54 -6.86
CA VAL A 147 -4.45 10.58 -7.89
C VAL A 147 -5.09 10.92 -9.24
N VAL A 148 -6.40 11.13 -9.28
CA VAL A 148 -7.12 11.44 -10.52
C VAL A 148 -6.71 12.79 -11.10
N SER A 149 -6.38 13.78 -10.26
CA SER A 149 -5.89 15.08 -10.74
C SER A 149 -4.55 14.98 -11.45
N HIS A 150 -3.67 14.06 -11.02
CA HIS A 150 -2.36 13.82 -11.64
C HIS A 150 -2.43 12.80 -12.78
N LEU A 151 -3.37 11.86 -12.71
CA LEU A 151 -3.55 10.75 -13.65
C LEU A 151 -5.01 10.72 -14.15
N PRO A 152 -5.41 11.65 -15.03
CA PRO A 152 -6.81 11.76 -15.48
C PRO A 152 -7.36 10.50 -16.15
N GLN A 153 -6.49 9.63 -16.68
CA GLN A 153 -6.88 8.33 -17.23
C GLN A 153 -7.50 7.38 -16.18
N LEU A 154 -7.28 7.65 -14.89
CA LEU A 154 -7.86 6.90 -13.77
C LEU A 154 -9.17 7.51 -13.24
N ALA A 155 -9.73 8.53 -13.90
CA ALA A 155 -10.95 9.23 -13.44
C ALA A 155 -12.14 8.30 -13.19
N GLY A 156 -12.26 7.20 -13.96
CA GLY A 156 -13.31 6.19 -13.77
C GLY A 156 -13.30 5.48 -12.41
N ILE A 157 -12.24 5.62 -11.61
CA ILE A 157 -12.21 5.06 -10.25
C ILE A 157 -13.28 5.69 -9.37
N LYS A 158 -13.57 6.97 -9.54
CA LYS A 158 -14.59 7.69 -8.77
C LYS A 158 -16.00 7.13 -8.99
N ASP A 159 -16.27 6.64 -10.19
CA ASP A 159 -17.58 6.06 -10.56
C ASP A 159 -17.63 4.56 -10.29
N ALA A 160 -16.47 3.88 -10.30
CA ALA A 160 -16.38 2.43 -10.18
C ALA A 160 -16.30 1.94 -8.72
N ALA A 161 -15.89 2.80 -7.80
CA ALA A 161 -15.75 2.47 -6.38
C ALA A 161 -16.65 3.38 -5.53
N PRO A 162 -17.36 2.83 -4.54
CA PRO A 162 -18.15 3.65 -3.64
C PRO A 162 -17.25 4.56 -2.78
N ASP A 163 -17.82 5.66 -2.29
CA ASP A 163 -17.11 6.59 -1.40
C ASP A 163 -16.80 6.00 -0.01
N ALA A 164 -16.00 6.69 0.80
CA ALA A 164 -15.60 6.25 2.13
C ALA A 164 -16.77 6.09 3.10
N SER A 165 -17.88 6.77 2.87
CA SER A 165 -19.07 6.72 3.71
C SER A 165 -20.04 5.59 3.33
N PHE A 166 -19.78 4.88 2.23
CA PHE A 166 -20.65 3.82 1.75
C PHE A 166 -20.86 2.74 2.81
N ARG A 167 -22.15 2.45 3.08
CA ARG A 167 -22.58 1.39 4.00
C ARG A 167 -23.85 0.75 3.46
N ILE A 168 -23.89 -0.57 3.44
CA ILE A 168 -25.10 -1.33 3.10
C ILE A 168 -25.89 -1.56 4.38
N ARG A 169 -27.02 -0.86 4.51
CA ARG A 169 -27.91 -1.03 5.67
C ARG A 169 -28.60 -2.41 5.62
N GLY A 170 -28.66 -3.08 6.77
CA GLY A 170 -29.39 -4.33 6.94
C GLY A 170 -28.66 -5.57 6.39
N GLN A 171 -27.48 -5.43 5.81
CA GLN A 171 -26.67 -6.58 5.42
C GLN A 171 -26.12 -7.29 6.66
N LYS A 172 -26.56 -8.52 6.87
CA LYS A 172 -25.92 -9.44 7.82
C LYS A 172 -24.76 -10.12 7.12
N LEU A 173 -23.53 -9.81 7.51
CA LEU A 173 -22.40 -10.62 7.14
C LEU A 173 -22.44 -11.92 7.93
N SER A 174 -22.42 -13.05 7.25
CA SER A 174 -22.28 -14.34 7.91
C SER A 174 -20.90 -14.40 8.59
N ARG A 175 -20.89 -14.57 9.90
CA ARG A 175 -19.66 -14.76 10.68
C ARG A 175 -19.20 -16.22 10.70
N SER A 176 -20.00 -17.11 10.14
CA SER A 176 -19.67 -18.52 10.04
C SER A 176 -19.33 -18.86 8.60
N PRO A 177 -18.26 -19.63 8.34
CA PRO A 177 -17.97 -20.10 7.00
C PRO A 177 -19.12 -20.98 6.50
N HIS A 178 -19.45 -20.90 5.21
CA HIS A 178 -20.47 -21.73 4.57
C HIS A 178 -20.17 -23.23 4.64
N ARG A 179 -18.92 -23.60 4.93
CA ARG A 179 -18.49 -24.97 5.17
C ARG A 179 -18.01 -25.11 6.61
N ALA A 180 -18.40 -26.20 7.27
CA ALA A 180 -18.03 -26.50 8.66
C ALA A 180 -16.51 -26.53 8.89
N SER A 181 -15.70 -26.83 7.87
CA SER A 181 -14.23 -26.85 7.94
C SER A 181 -13.58 -25.49 7.80
N GLY A 182 -14.30 -24.42 7.44
CA GLY A 182 -13.74 -23.10 7.16
C GLY A 182 -12.78 -23.04 5.95
N ARG A 183 -12.64 -24.15 5.20
CA ARG A 183 -11.71 -24.25 4.06
C ARG A 183 -12.34 -23.69 2.80
N THR A 184 -11.53 -22.99 1.99
CA THR A 184 -11.94 -22.58 0.65
C THR A 184 -12.10 -23.79 -0.27
N ALA A 185 -12.89 -23.66 -1.35
CA ALA A 185 -13.12 -24.74 -2.29
C ALA A 185 -11.84 -25.35 -2.88
N ALA A 186 -10.80 -24.55 -3.08
CA ALA A 186 -9.50 -24.97 -3.60
C ALA A 186 -8.68 -25.87 -2.65
N ARG A 187 -9.04 -25.91 -1.35
CA ARG A 187 -8.39 -26.74 -0.33
C ARG A 187 -9.31 -27.77 0.29
N ALA A 188 -10.42 -28.06 -0.36
CA ALA A 188 -11.44 -28.97 0.16
C ALA A 188 -11.20 -30.45 -0.22
N ASN A 189 -10.05 -30.80 -0.78
CA ASN A 189 -9.61 -32.19 -1.05
C ASN A 189 -8.74 -32.70 0.09
#